data_84b165e4635e653e9a09bf74d0712e80
#
_entry.id   84b165e4635e653e9a09bf74d0712e80
#
_cell.length_a   1.000
_cell.length_b   1.000
_cell.length_c   1.000
_cell.angle_alpha   90.00
_cell.angle_beta   90.00
_cell.angle_gamma   90.00
#
_symmetry.space_group_name_H-M   'P 1'
#
loop_
_entity.id
_entity.type
_entity.pdbx_description
1 polymer ?
#
loop_
_entity_poly.entity_id
_entity_poly.type
_entity_poly.pdbx_seq_one_letter_code
_entity_poly.pdbx_strand_id
1 'polypeptide(L)'
;MGEEESTRIREWWVPRRGPRTLRLLIGLSFYPYSLMNASYVLIGSLLAPSVHFYRMAGMAVVYLLAVGVSAHSLDAMAPNRPWGEFLTRGQLEALALASLVPALAVGLFYALAYAPLLIPVGIAELFFLLAYNLELFGGAFHSDLWFAASWGFLPVIAGFVVQTDAVSIPSLAGGAFGFFTAFVEISASRPYKALKRGGGDESQVASKLESVLKGIVLAVIATAAFLLSRALFG
;
A
#
# COMPACT_ATOMS: atom_id res chain seq x y z
N MET A 1 6.40 -30.62 0.21
CA MET A 1 5.43 -29.88 -0.62
C MET A 1 4.35 -29.34 0.32
N GLY A 2 4.34 -28.10 0.68
CA GLY A 2 3.15 -27.49 1.25
C GLY A 2 3.22 -26.62 2.51
N GLU A 3 4.32 -26.41 3.23
CA GLU A 3 4.24 -25.61 4.48
C GLU A 3 4.25 -24.09 4.23
N GLU A 4 5.02 -23.56 3.29
CA GLU A 4 5.06 -22.12 3.01
C GLU A 4 3.80 -21.57 2.32
N GLU A 5 3.18 -22.35 1.43
CA GLU A 5 1.90 -22.00 0.79
C GLU A 5 0.77 -21.90 1.81
N SER A 6 0.84 -22.66 2.90
CA SER A 6 -0.17 -22.69 3.96
C SER A 6 -0.20 -21.39 4.79
N THR A 7 0.91 -20.65 4.92
CA THR A 7 0.98 -19.49 5.79
C THR A 7 0.21 -18.28 5.25
N ARG A 8 0.25 -18.03 3.93
CA ARG A 8 -0.43 -16.87 3.32
C ARG A 8 -1.95 -16.98 3.30
N ILE A 9 -2.50 -18.17 3.11
CA ILE A 9 -3.96 -18.36 3.20
C ILE A 9 -4.47 -18.40 4.65
N ARG A 10 -3.61 -18.35 5.62
CA ARG A 10 -3.93 -18.22 7.06
C ARG A 10 -3.88 -16.78 7.57
N GLU A 11 -3.62 -15.80 6.71
CA GLU A 11 -3.64 -14.40 7.11
C GLU A 11 -5.03 -13.99 7.57
N TRP A 12 -5.09 -13.08 8.56
CA TRP A 12 -6.31 -12.69 9.23
C TRP A 12 -7.39 -12.08 8.31
N TRP A 13 -6.98 -11.55 7.17
CA TRP A 13 -7.90 -10.99 6.15
C TRP A 13 -8.35 -12.02 5.11
N VAL A 14 -7.80 -13.22 5.11
CA VAL A 14 -8.16 -14.25 4.14
C VAL A 14 -9.30 -15.11 4.68
N PRO A 15 -10.40 -15.29 3.95
CA PRO A 15 -11.50 -16.13 4.39
C PRO A 15 -11.03 -17.56 4.74
N ARG A 16 -11.51 -18.10 5.86
CA ARG A 16 -11.16 -19.47 6.28
C ARG A 16 -11.77 -20.54 5.37
N ARG A 17 -12.86 -20.21 4.66
CA ARG A 17 -13.63 -21.12 3.77
C ARG A 17 -13.72 -20.52 2.37
N GLY A 18 -13.91 -21.41 1.37
CA GLY A 18 -14.06 -21.01 -0.03
C GLY A 18 -13.02 -21.66 -0.96
N PRO A 19 -13.15 -21.46 -2.28
CA PRO A 19 -12.22 -21.98 -3.27
C PRO A 19 -10.78 -21.52 -3.00
N ARG A 20 -9.82 -22.45 -3.08
CA ARG A 20 -8.39 -22.17 -2.81
C ARG A 20 -7.88 -21.00 -3.65
N THR A 21 -8.20 -20.98 -4.94
CA THR A 21 -7.82 -19.92 -5.88
C THR A 21 -8.28 -18.52 -5.39
N LEU A 22 -9.54 -18.40 -4.98
CA LEU A 22 -10.06 -17.13 -4.46
C LEU A 22 -9.35 -16.71 -3.19
N ARG A 23 -9.08 -17.63 -2.28
CA ARG A 23 -8.35 -17.37 -1.03
C ARG A 23 -6.91 -16.90 -1.29
N LEU A 24 -6.24 -17.50 -2.26
CA LEU A 24 -4.90 -17.10 -2.69
C LEU A 24 -4.89 -15.70 -3.32
N LEU A 25 -5.85 -15.39 -4.20
CA LEU A 25 -5.98 -14.05 -4.79
C LEU A 25 -6.26 -12.98 -3.72
N ILE A 26 -7.13 -13.27 -2.75
CA ILE A 26 -7.39 -12.39 -1.61
C ILE A 26 -6.11 -12.21 -0.76
N GLY A 27 -5.36 -13.30 -0.53
CA GLY A 27 -4.09 -13.23 0.17
C GLY A 27 -3.05 -12.37 -0.56
N LEU A 28 -2.95 -12.52 -1.89
CA LEU A 28 -2.04 -11.74 -2.74
C LEU A 28 -2.37 -10.24 -2.75
N SER A 29 -3.64 -9.89 -2.70
CA SER A 29 -4.06 -8.48 -2.78
C SER A 29 -3.67 -7.65 -1.57
N PHE A 30 -3.35 -8.27 -0.42
CA PHE A 30 -3.06 -7.57 0.85
C PHE A 30 -4.07 -6.45 1.12
N TYR A 31 -5.35 -6.69 0.79
CA TYR A 31 -6.36 -5.65 0.70
C TYR A 31 -6.48 -4.72 1.93
N PRO A 32 -6.26 -5.16 3.20
CA PRO A 32 -6.34 -4.22 4.31
C PRO A 32 -5.24 -3.16 4.25
N TYR A 33 -4.03 -3.58 3.86
CA TYR A 33 -2.88 -2.69 3.72
C TYR A 33 -3.00 -1.81 2.48
N SER A 34 -3.55 -2.35 1.39
CA SER A 34 -3.84 -1.58 0.17
C SER A 34 -4.90 -0.50 0.43
N LEU A 35 -5.93 -0.81 1.24
CA LEU A 35 -6.92 0.17 1.69
C LEU A 35 -6.30 1.22 2.64
N MET A 36 -5.42 0.80 3.54
CA MET A 36 -4.65 1.72 4.38
C MET A 36 -3.84 2.70 3.53
N ASN A 37 -3.14 2.20 2.50
CA ASN A 37 -2.37 3.03 1.59
C ASN A 37 -3.27 4.01 0.80
N ALA A 38 -4.38 3.56 0.23
CA ALA A 38 -5.36 4.44 -0.39
C ALA A 38 -5.94 5.48 0.59
N SER A 39 -6.08 5.11 1.87
CA SER A 39 -6.55 6.04 2.93
C SER A 39 -5.57 7.17 3.17
N TYR A 40 -4.26 6.99 2.99
CA TYR A 40 -3.29 8.10 3.06
C TYR A 40 -3.54 9.13 1.95
N VAL A 41 -3.88 8.69 0.74
CA VAL A 41 -4.27 9.59 -0.36
C VAL A 41 -5.53 10.38 -0.01
N LEU A 42 -6.53 9.72 0.58
CA LEU A 42 -7.73 10.39 1.04
C LEU A 42 -7.40 11.43 2.11
N ILE A 43 -6.62 11.06 3.12
CA ILE A 43 -6.17 11.98 4.18
C ILE A 43 -5.49 13.19 3.57
N GLY A 44 -4.53 13.00 2.67
CA GLY A 44 -3.84 14.09 1.98
C GLY A 44 -4.82 15.01 1.23
N SER A 45 -5.73 14.44 0.45
CA SER A 45 -6.75 15.21 -0.29
C SER A 45 -7.67 16.00 0.64
N LEU A 46 -8.07 15.41 1.77
CA LEU A 46 -8.99 16.03 2.74
C LEU A 46 -8.33 17.10 3.62
N LEU A 47 -7.00 17.19 3.63
CA LEU A 47 -6.25 18.27 4.26
C LEU A 47 -6.16 19.52 3.36
N ALA A 48 -6.56 19.43 2.09
CA ALA A 48 -6.57 20.58 1.18
C ALA A 48 -7.67 21.57 1.54
N PRO A 49 -7.47 22.89 1.27
CA PRO A 49 -8.48 23.94 1.55
C PRO A 49 -9.79 23.73 0.77
N SER A 50 -9.72 23.10 -0.40
CA SER A 50 -10.87 22.70 -1.21
C SER A 50 -10.64 21.30 -1.78
N VAL A 51 -11.70 20.47 -1.78
CA VAL A 51 -11.61 19.05 -2.18
C VAL A 51 -12.42 18.81 -3.45
N HIS A 52 -11.73 18.36 -4.49
CA HIS A 52 -12.35 17.84 -5.70
C HIS A 52 -12.47 16.31 -5.58
N PHE A 53 -13.64 15.82 -5.18
CA PHE A 53 -13.87 14.41 -4.86
C PHE A 53 -13.51 13.46 -6.01
N TYR A 54 -13.71 13.86 -7.27
CA TYR A 54 -13.32 13.05 -8.43
C TYR A 54 -11.79 12.86 -8.55
N ARG A 55 -10.99 13.89 -8.19
CA ARG A 55 -9.52 13.78 -8.16
C ARG A 55 -9.07 12.88 -7.04
N MET A 56 -9.66 13.04 -5.84
CA MET A 56 -9.41 12.20 -4.69
C MET A 56 -9.71 10.73 -4.98
N ALA A 57 -10.89 10.44 -5.54
CA ALA A 57 -11.30 9.08 -5.89
C ALA A 57 -10.39 8.47 -6.97
N GLY A 58 -10.08 9.23 -8.01
CA GLY A 58 -9.18 8.78 -9.07
C GLY A 58 -7.77 8.49 -8.56
N MET A 59 -7.21 9.34 -7.70
CA MET A 59 -5.91 9.09 -7.07
C MET A 59 -5.95 7.89 -6.13
N ALA A 60 -7.04 7.68 -5.37
CA ALA A 60 -7.19 6.47 -4.57
C ALA A 60 -7.17 5.20 -5.46
N VAL A 61 -7.83 5.24 -6.61
CA VAL A 61 -7.77 4.13 -7.59
C VAL A 61 -6.36 3.93 -8.16
N VAL A 62 -5.63 5.01 -8.46
CA VAL A 62 -4.21 4.94 -8.89
C VAL A 62 -3.40 4.15 -7.86
N TYR A 63 -3.53 4.46 -6.56
CA TYR A 63 -2.78 3.77 -5.52
C TYR A 63 -3.25 2.33 -5.29
N LEU A 64 -4.55 2.05 -5.38
CA LEU A 64 -5.05 0.67 -5.32
C LEU A 64 -4.52 -0.19 -6.47
N LEU A 65 -4.36 0.36 -7.66
CA LEU A 65 -3.79 -0.35 -8.80
C LEU A 65 -2.26 -0.49 -8.68
N ALA A 66 -1.55 0.62 -8.42
CA ALA A 66 -0.09 0.63 -8.35
C ALA A 66 0.44 -0.16 -7.15
N VAL A 67 -0.12 0.07 -5.97
CA VAL A 67 0.35 -0.54 -4.72
C VAL A 67 -0.42 -1.83 -4.42
N GLY A 68 -1.75 -1.80 -4.48
CA GLY A 68 -2.58 -2.96 -4.15
C GLY A 68 -2.43 -4.13 -5.10
N VAL A 69 -2.08 -3.91 -6.36
CA VAL A 69 -1.92 -4.99 -7.34
C VAL A 69 -0.49 -5.06 -7.87
N SER A 70 0.05 -3.96 -8.43
CA SER A 70 1.35 -4.01 -9.09
C SER A 70 2.48 -4.29 -8.12
N ALA A 71 2.62 -3.52 -7.03
CA ALA A 71 3.69 -3.70 -6.05
C ALA A 71 3.68 -5.10 -5.44
N HIS A 72 2.51 -5.62 -5.07
CA HIS A 72 2.39 -6.97 -4.52
C HIS A 72 2.70 -8.07 -5.54
N SER A 73 2.38 -7.85 -6.82
CA SER A 73 2.76 -8.77 -7.90
C SER A 73 4.28 -8.77 -8.11
N LEU A 74 4.94 -7.60 -8.03
CA LEU A 74 6.40 -7.49 -8.11
C LEU A 74 7.09 -8.13 -6.90
N ASP A 75 6.60 -7.87 -5.67
CA ASP A 75 7.10 -8.50 -4.44
C ASP A 75 7.01 -10.03 -4.49
N ALA A 76 5.92 -10.55 -5.07
CA ALA A 76 5.73 -12.00 -5.26
C ALA A 76 6.72 -12.63 -6.25
N MET A 77 7.46 -11.85 -7.04
CA MET A 77 8.51 -12.33 -7.94
C MET A 77 9.88 -12.39 -7.28
N ALA A 78 10.04 -11.93 -6.03
CA ALA A 78 11.29 -12.00 -5.29
C ALA A 78 11.78 -13.45 -5.10
N PRO A 79 13.09 -13.68 -4.85
CA PRO A 79 13.68 -15.03 -4.79
C PRO A 79 13.01 -15.99 -3.79
N ASN A 80 12.49 -15.46 -2.68
CA ASN A 80 11.79 -16.21 -1.63
C ASN A 80 10.27 -16.28 -1.86
N ARG A 81 9.84 -16.64 -3.04
CA ARG A 81 8.46 -16.59 -3.53
C ARG A 81 7.46 -17.36 -2.69
N PRO A 82 6.52 -16.73 -2.00
CA PRO A 82 5.38 -17.43 -1.41
C PRO A 82 4.31 -17.84 -2.45
N TRP A 83 4.39 -17.35 -3.70
CA TRP A 83 3.34 -17.49 -4.72
C TRP A 83 3.77 -18.25 -5.99
N GLY A 84 5.05 -18.67 -6.08
CA GLY A 84 5.64 -19.25 -7.29
C GLY A 84 4.98 -20.55 -7.79
N GLU A 85 4.22 -21.23 -6.92
CA GLU A 85 3.46 -22.43 -7.31
C GLU A 85 2.04 -22.12 -7.82
N PHE A 86 1.50 -20.95 -7.46
CA PHE A 86 0.12 -20.56 -7.78
C PHE A 86 0.04 -19.70 -9.03
N LEU A 87 0.93 -18.73 -9.17
CA LEU A 87 1.04 -17.87 -10.34
C LEU A 87 2.43 -17.99 -10.93
N THR A 88 2.49 -18.15 -12.26
CA THR A 88 3.77 -18.11 -12.97
C THR A 88 4.35 -16.71 -12.96
N ARG A 89 5.67 -16.61 -13.14
CA ARG A 89 6.34 -15.31 -13.24
C ARG A 89 5.72 -14.41 -14.31
N GLY A 90 5.38 -14.97 -15.49
CA GLY A 90 4.73 -14.22 -16.56
C GLY A 90 3.33 -13.73 -16.21
N GLN A 91 2.57 -14.47 -15.37
CA GLN A 91 1.27 -14.02 -14.88
C GLN A 91 1.43 -12.87 -13.86
N LEU A 92 2.43 -12.93 -12.99
CA LEU A 92 2.74 -11.85 -12.05
C LEU A 92 3.20 -10.59 -12.80
N GLU A 93 4.08 -10.73 -13.80
CA GLU A 93 4.50 -9.63 -14.66
C GLU A 93 3.31 -9.01 -15.42
N ALA A 94 2.43 -9.83 -15.97
CA ALA A 94 1.22 -9.36 -16.64
C ALA A 94 0.28 -8.60 -15.69
N LEU A 95 0.07 -9.11 -14.48
CA LEU A 95 -0.73 -8.42 -13.44
C LEU A 95 -0.10 -7.09 -13.03
N ALA A 96 1.22 -7.07 -12.82
CA ALA A 96 1.94 -5.86 -12.47
C ALA A 96 1.80 -4.79 -13.57
N LEU A 97 2.01 -5.15 -14.83
CA LEU A 97 1.90 -4.22 -15.95
C LEU A 97 0.45 -3.78 -16.21
N ALA A 98 -0.50 -4.73 -16.18
CA ALA A 98 -1.92 -4.43 -16.41
C ALA A 98 -2.51 -3.48 -15.37
N SER A 99 -1.95 -3.44 -14.16
CA SER A 99 -2.37 -2.50 -13.12
C SER A 99 -1.53 -1.21 -13.09
N LEU A 100 -0.21 -1.30 -13.33
CA LEU A 100 0.66 -0.13 -13.28
C LEU A 100 0.43 0.82 -14.47
N VAL A 101 0.26 0.29 -15.67
CA VAL A 101 0.09 1.14 -16.87
C VAL A 101 -1.14 2.05 -16.77
N PRO A 102 -2.37 1.56 -16.44
CA PRO A 102 -3.50 2.45 -16.24
C PRO A 102 -3.32 3.40 -15.04
N ALA A 103 -2.66 2.94 -13.95
CA ALA A 103 -2.35 3.84 -12.82
C ALA A 103 -1.46 5.00 -13.25
N LEU A 104 -0.39 4.74 -14.00
CA LEU A 104 0.49 5.78 -14.54
C LEU A 104 -0.25 6.69 -15.54
N ALA A 105 -1.11 6.15 -16.39
CA ALA A 105 -1.88 6.94 -17.36
C ALA A 105 -2.83 7.92 -16.64
N VAL A 106 -3.54 7.47 -15.62
CA VAL A 106 -4.42 8.33 -14.81
C VAL A 106 -3.62 9.33 -13.99
N GLY A 107 -2.52 8.91 -13.35
CA GLY A 107 -1.62 9.81 -12.61
C GLY A 107 -1.04 10.92 -13.50
N LEU A 108 -0.57 10.55 -14.69
CA LEU A 108 -0.04 11.50 -15.68
C LEU A 108 -1.15 12.45 -16.18
N PHE A 109 -2.35 11.94 -16.43
CA PHE A 109 -3.49 12.80 -16.79
C PHE A 109 -3.75 13.86 -15.71
N TYR A 110 -3.79 13.48 -14.41
CA TYR A 110 -3.96 14.44 -13.33
C TYR A 110 -2.80 15.43 -13.23
N ALA A 111 -1.58 14.96 -13.43
CA ALA A 111 -0.39 15.81 -13.43
C ALA A 111 -0.46 16.88 -14.52
N LEU A 112 -0.78 16.48 -15.75
CA LEU A 112 -0.81 17.42 -16.89
C LEU A 112 -2.05 18.31 -16.88
N ALA A 113 -3.19 17.81 -16.39
CA ALA A 113 -4.44 18.57 -16.45
C ALA A 113 -4.63 19.50 -15.23
N TYR A 114 -4.08 19.16 -14.05
CA TYR A 114 -4.46 19.84 -12.82
C TYR A 114 -3.31 20.17 -11.87
N ALA A 115 -2.28 19.35 -11.79
CA ALA A 115 -1.28 19.46 -10.74
C ALA A 115 0.11 18.98 -11.22
N PRO A 116 0.87 19.80 -11.99
CA PRO A 116 2.19 19.46 -12.50
C PRO A 116 3.18 18.97 -11.45
N LEU A 117 3.05 19.37 -10.19
CA LEU A 117 3.87 18.91 -9.08
C LEU A 117 3.69 17.41 -8.77
N LEU A 118 2.64 16.77 -9.30
CA LEU A 118 2.52 15.30 -9.26
C LEU A 118 3.58 14.59 -10.09
N ILE A 119 4.23 15.24 -11.06
CA ILE A 119 5.29 14.62 -11.87
C ILE A 119 6.46 14.18 -11.00
N PRO A 120 7.15 15.07 -10.24
CA PRO A 120 8.23 14.63 -9.37
C PRO A 120 7.77 13.68 -8.27
N VAL A 121 6.56 13.83 -7.73
CA VAL A 121 6.00 12.89 -6.75
C VAL A 121 5.81 11.51 -7.38
N GLY A 122 5.21 11.42 -8.57
CA GLY A 122 5.00 10.17 -9.30
C GLY A 122 6.30 9.49 -9.72
N ILE A 123 7.34 10.27 -10.09
CA ILE A 123 8.68 9.73 -10.36
C ILE A 123 9.27 9.09 -9.10
N ALA A 124 9.16 9.76 -7.95
CA ALA A 124 9.63 9.22 -6.68
C ALA A 124 8.86 7.94 -6.30
N GLU A 125 7.53 7.94 -6.43
CA GLU A 125 6.69 6.77 -6.17
C GLU A 125 7.05 5.59 -7.07
N LEU A 126 7.19 5.81 -8.38
CA LEU A 126 7.58 4.78 -9.33
C LEU A 126 8.97 4.23 -9.03
N PHE A 127 9.91 5.12 -8.70
CA PHE A 127 11.25 4.70 -8.29
C PHE A 127 11.21 3.78 -7.08
N PHE A 128 10.51 4.16 -6.00
CA PHE A 128 10.41 3.33 -4.80
C PHE A 128 9.61 2.06 -5.04
N LEU A 129 8.55 2.10 -5.84
CA LEU A 129 7.78 0.92 -6.21
C LEU A 129 8.69 -0.14 -6.84
N LEU A 130 9.57 0.26 -7.76
CA LEU A 130 10.50 -0.67 -8.41
C LEU A 130 11.68 -1.02 -7.50
N ALA A 131 12.33 -0.01 -6.90
CA ALA A 131 13.55 -0.21 -6.11
C ALA A 131 13.30 -1.05 -4.85
N TYR A 132 12.16 -0.85 -4.18
CA TYR A 132 11.77 -1.59 -2.98
C TYR A 132 11.38 -3.04 -3.32
N ASN A 133 10.42 -3.24 -4.24
CA ASN A 133 9.85 -4.57 -4.50
C ASN A 133 10.76 -5.48 -5.32
N LEU A 134 11.64 -4.92 -6.16
CA LEU A 134 12.62 -5.70 -6.92
C LEU A 134 14.01 -5.76 -6.23
N GLU A 135 14.12 -5.23 -5.01
CA GLU A 135 15.38 -5.15 -4.24
C GLU A 135 16.54 -4.59 -5.05
N LEU A 136 16.28 -3.55 -5.88
CA LEU A 136 17.32 -2.94 -6.70
C LEU A 136 18.42 -2.32 -5.84
N PHE A 137 19.58 -2.12 -6.44
CA PHE A 137 20.77 -1.56 -5.77
C PHE A 137 21.21 -2.37 -4.54
N GLY A 138 21.09 -3.72 -4.63
CA GLY A 138 21.45 -4.62 -3.54
C GLY A 138 20.53 -4.50 -2.31
N GLY A 139 19.29 -4.07 -2.51
CA GLY A 139 18.32 -3.92 -1.43
C GLY A 139 18.47 -2.65 -0.58
N ALA A 140 19.28 -1.66 -1.05
CA ALA A 140 19.51 -0.43 -0.28
C ALA A 140 18.21 0.33 0.07
N PHE A 141 17.17 0.18 -0.75
CA PHE A 141 15.85 0.79 -0.54
C PHE A 141 14.83 -0.16 0.12
N HIS A 142 15.19 -1.40 0.40
CA HIS A 142 14.33 -2.38 1.06
C HIS A 142 14.46 -2.31 2.60
N SER A 143 14.22 -1.12 3.18
CA SER A 143 14.28 -0.88 4.62
C SER A 143 12.96 -0.31 5.15
N ASP A 144 12.77 -0.36 6.49
CA ASP A 144 11.57 0.18 7.15
C ASP A 144 11.43 1.69 6.93
N LEU A 145 12.57 2.42 6.89
CA LEU A 145 12.59 3.86 6.65
C LEU A 145 12.05 4.19 5.25
N TRP A 146 12.58 3.51 4.22
CA TRP A 146 12.15 3.75 2.84
C TRP A 146 10.74 3.26 2.57
N PHE A 147 10.33 2.17 3.23
CA PHE A 147 8.93 1.74 3.21
C PHE A 147 8.02 2.84 3.78
N ALA A 148 8.33 3.35 4.96
CA ALA A 148 7.50 4.39 5.59
C ALA A 148 7.45 5.69 4.76
N ALA A 149 8.56 6.06 4.12
CA ALA A 149 8.62 7.22 3.24
C ALA A 149 7.76 7.04 1.99
N SER A 150 7.90 5.92 1.29
CA SER A 150 7.20 5.68 0.02
C SER A 150 5.75 5.23 0.22
N TRP A 151 5.50 4.39 1.21
CA TRP A 151 4.17 3.82 1.44
C TRP A 151 3.25 4.71 2.27
N GLY A 152 3.80 5.55 3.16
CA GLY A 152 3.03 6.38 4.08
C GLY A 152 3.10 7.87 3.79
N PHE A 153 4.32 8.44 3.70
CA PHE A 153 4.50 9.87 3.50
C PHE A 153 4.07 10.34 2.10
N LEU A 154 4.64 9.74 1.04
CA LEU A 154 4.40 10.17 -0.33
C LEU A 154 2.92 10.07 -0.76
N PRO A 155 2.13 9.04 -0.41
CA PRO A 155 0.70 9.00 -0.75
C PRO A 155 -0.10 10.15 -0.17
N VAL A 156 0.21 10.61 1.06
CA VAL A 156 -0.43 11.80 1.65
C VAL A 156 -0.07 13.05 0.85
N ILE A 157 1.22 13.19 0.49
CA ILE A 157 1.67 14.32 -0.33
C ILE A 157 0.97 14.30 -1.70
N ALA A 158 0.91 13.15 -2.38
CA ALA A 158 0.22 13.01 -3.66
C ALA A 158 -1.26 13.38 -3.56
N GLY A 159 -1.95 12.91 -2.50
CA GLY A 159 -3.34 13.25 -2.24
C GLY A 159 -3.58 14.74 -2.04
N PHE A 160 -2.68 15.45 -1.36
CA PHE A 160 -2.77 16.90 -1.20
C PHE A 160 -2.43 17.64 -2.50
N VAL A 161 -1.34 17.24 -3.16
CA VAL A 161 -0.86 17.87 -4.39
C VAL A 161 -1.89 17.77 -5.51
N VAL A 162 -2.59 16.65 -5.68
CA VAL A 162 -3.65 16.54 -6.72
C VAL A 162 -4.78 17.54 -6.53
N GLN A 163 -4.98 18.07 -5.34
CA GLN A 163 -5.98 19.08 -5.03
C GLN A 163 -5.48 20.52 -5.25
N THR A 164 -4.20 20.79 -4.95
CA THR A 164 -3.68 22.14 -4.72
C THR A 164 -2.52 22.53 -5.62
N ASP A 165 -1.88 21.58 -6.30
CA ASP A 165 -0.59 21.75 -7.00
C ASP A 165 0.49 22.39 -6.11
N ALA A 166 0.50 22.09 -4.81
CA ALA A 166 1.41 22.68 -3.83
C ALA A 166 1.74 21.70 -2.73
N VAL A 167 2.81 21.97 -1.99
CA VAL A 167 3.15 21.35 -0.70
C VAL A 167 2.99 22.42 0.38
N SER A 168 2.44 22.06 1.53
CA SER A 168 2.17 22.98 2.62
C SER A 168 2.41 22.32 3.98
N ILE A 169 2.40 23.12 5.06
CA ILE A 169 2.54 22.59 6.43
C ILE A 169 1.48 21.50 6.73
N PRO A 170 0.18 21.65 6.43
CA PRO A 170 -0.78 20.58 6.59
C PRO A 170 -0.42 19.29 5.85
N SER A 171 0.05 19.37 4.59
CA SER A 171 0.46 18.17 3.84
C SER A 171 1.69 17.50 4.44
N LEU A 172 2.67 18.27 4.92
CA LEU A 172 3.85 17.73 5.59
C LEU A 172 3.52 17.08 6.92
N ALA A 173 2.64 17.69 7.72
CA ALA A 173 2.16 17.12 8.99
C ALA A 173 1.36 15.82 8.74
N GLY A 174 0.47 15.82 7.73
CA GLY A 174 -0.24 14.63 7.31
C GLY A 174 0.70 13.55 6.76
N GLY A 175 1.71 13.95 5.98
CA GLY A 175 2.78 13.06 5.51
C GLY A 175 3.55 12.44 6.67
N ALA A 176 3.91 13.21 7.69
CA ALA A 176 4.54 12.70 8.90
C ALA A 176 3.65 11.68 9.63
N PHE A 177 2.33 11.94 9.75
CA PHE A 177 1.38 10.95 10.27
C PHE A 177 1.41 9.66 9.43
N GLY A 178 1.35 9.76 8.09
CA GLY A 178 1.45 8.62 7.18
C GLY A 178 2.77 7.86 7.37
N PHE A 179 3.89 8.57 7.44
CA PHE A 179 5.21 8.00 7.68
C PHE A 179 5.26 7.17 8.97
N PHE A 180 4.88 7.76 10.12
CA PHE A 180 4.99 7.08 11.39
C PHE A 180 4.03 5.90 11.52
N THR A 181 2.82 5.98 10.97
CA THR A 181 1.87 4.87 10.98
C THR A 181 2.33 3.72 10.07
N ALA A 182 2.90 4.02 8.89
CA ALA A 182 3.51 3.01 8.03
C ALA A 182 4.80 2.43 8.65
N PHE A 183 5.59 3.23 9.37
CA PHE A 183 6.77 2.74 10.09
C PHE A 183 6.39 1.75 11.20
N VAL A 184 5.34 2.04 11.97
CA VAL A 184 4.81 1.09 12.99
C VAL A 184 4.30 -0.18 12.31
N GLU A 185 3.58 -0.05 11.19
CA GLU A 185 3.09 -1.20 10.42
C GLU A 185 4.23 -2.11 9.98
N ILE A 186 5.24 -1.59 9.28
CA ILE A 186 6.33 -2.44 8.76
C ILE A 186 7.19 -3.04 9.87
N SER A 187 7.41 -2.28 10.96
CA SER A 187 8.15 -2.75 12.13
C SER A 187 7.46 -3.91 12.85
N ALA A 188 6.13 -3.97 12.82
CA ALA A 188 5.35 -5.09 13.34
C ALA A 188 5.20 -6.22 12.30
N SER A 189 5.08 -5.88 11.02
CA SER A 189 4.83 -6.83 9.92
C SER A 189 6.00 -7.77 9.68
N ARG A 190 7.26 -7.27 9.71
CA ARG A 190 8.44 -8.09 9.46
C ARG A 190 8.61 -9.22 10.48
N PRO A 191 8.64 -8.95 11.81
CA PRO A 191 8.75 -10.03 12.79
C PRO A 191 7.51 -10.96 12.80
N TYR A 192 6.30 -10.42 12.56
CA TYR A 192 5.10 -11.23 12.40
C TYR A 192 5.22 -12.24 11.26
N LYS A 193 5.64 -11.78 10.07
CA LYS A 193 5.86 -12.67 8.90
C LYS A 193 6.97 -13.68 9.15
N ALA A 194 8.05 -13.30 9.86
CA ALA A 194 9.14 -14.21 10.20
C ALA A 194 8.67 -15.32 11.15
N LEU A 195 7.89 -14.99 12.19
CA LEU A 195 7.31 -15.97 13.11
C LEU A 195 6.39 -16.95 12.39
N LYS A 196 5.51 -16.46 11.51
CA LYS A 196 4.60 -17.31 10.73
C LYS A 196 5.34 -18.29 9.82
N ARG A 197 6.41 -17.86 9.16
CA ARG A 197 7.24 -18.74 8.32
C ARG A 197 7.97 -19.81 9.14
N GLY A 198 8.37 -19.49 10.36
CA GLY A 198 9.01 -20.42 11.29
C GLY A 198 8.05 -21.37 12.03
N GLY A 199 6.77 -21.43 11.67
CA GLY A 199 5.77 -22.26 12.35
C GLY A 199 5.30 -21.70 13.71
N GLY A 200 5.62 -20.44 14.02
CA GLY A 200 5.27 -19.77 15.27
C GLY A 200 3.98 -18.96 15.24
N ASP A 201 3.07 -19.27 14.32
CA ASP A 201 1.81 -18.52 14.14
C ASP A 201 0.84 -18.64 15.34
N GLU A 202 0.96 -19.67 16.17
CA GLU A 202 0.19 -19.83 17.42
C GLU A 202 0.87 -19.15 18.63
N SER A 203 2.03 -18.51 18.45
CA SER A 203 2.73 -17.85 19.54
C SER A 203 1.96 -16.61 20.05
N GLN A 204 2.06 -16.34 21.35
CA GLN A 204 1.48 -15.13 21.95
C GLN A 204 2.05 -13.84 21.33
N VAL A 205 3.31 -13.88 20.89
CA VAL A 205 3.98 -12.75 20.22
C VAL A 205 3.36 -12.51 18.85
N ALA A 206 3.17 -13.55 18.03
CA ALA A 206 2.51 -13.43 16.73
C ALA A 206 1.10 -12.85 16.87
N SER A 207 0.32 -13.31 17.85
CA SER A 207 -1.03 -12.78 18.12
C SER A 207 -1.02 -11.28 18.51
N LYS A 208 -0.06 -10.86 19.33
CA LYS A 208 0.10 -9.44 19.70
C LYS A 208 0.49 -8.58 18.49
N LEU A 209 1.44 -9.03 17.68
CA LEU A 209 1.85 -8.33 16.47
C LEU A 209 0.69 -8.21 15.47
N GLU A 210 -0.10 -9.28 15.30
CA GLU A 210 -1.30 -9.25 14.47
C GLU A 210 -2.34 -8.23 14.99
N SER A 211 -2.49 -8.11 16.31
CA SER A 211 -3.37 -7.12 16.92
C SER A 211 -2.89 -5.69 16.66
N VAL A 212 -1.57 -5.44 16.71
CA VAL A 212 -0.97 -4.14 16.35
C VAL A 212 -1.22 -3.83 14.88
N LEU A 213 -1.00 -4.79 13.99
CA LEU A 213 -1.24 -4.62 12.55
C LEU A 213 -2.70 -4.30 12.24
N LYS A 214 -3.65 -5.03 12.83
CA LYS A 214 -5.08 -4.73 12.72
C LYS A 214 -5.41 -3.34 13.24
N GLY A 215 -4.89 -2.99 14.41
CA GLY A 215 -5.14 -1.70 15.06
C GLY A 215 -4.67 -0.54 14.21
N ILE A 216 -3.44 -0.58 13.67
CA ILE A 216 -2.89 0.52 12.88
C ILE A 216 -3.62 0.68 11.53
N VAL A 217 -3.92 -0.42 10.84
CA VAL A 217 -4.69 -0.42 9.59
C VAL A 217 -6.07 0.23 9.81
N LEU A 218 -6.80 -0.23 10.83
CA LEU A 218 -8.12 0.29 11.15
C LEU A 218 -8.08 1.75 11.60
N ALA A 219 -7.07 2.16 12.36
CA ALA A 219 -6.90 3.55 12.79
C ALA A 219 -6.71 4.50 11.61
N VAL A 220 -5.89 4.13 10.61
CA VAL A 220 -5.67 4.96 9.43
C VAL A 220 -6.95 5.03 8.57
N ILE A 221 -7.62 3.90 8.33
CA ILE A 221 -8.89 3.87 7.59
C ILE A 221 -9.97 4.70 8.31
N ALA A 222 -10.08 4.57 9.63
CA ALA A 222 -11.03 5.34 10.43
C ALA A 222 -10.73 6.84 10.40
N THR A 223 -9.45 7.23 10.41
CA THR A 223 -9.04 8.64 10.26
C THR A 223 -9.48 9.20 8.91
N ALA A 224 -9.25 8.47 7.82
CA ALA A 224 -9.71 8.88 6.49
C ALA A 224 -11.24 8.98 6.42
N ALA A 225 -11.96 8.01 6.98
CA ALA A 225 -13.42 8.01 7.03
C ALA A 225 -13.96 9.19 7.88
N PHE A 226 -13.33 9.50 9.00
CA PHE A 226 -13.69 10.65 9.84
C PHE A 226 -13.51 11.97 9.09
N LEU A 227 -12.36 12.18 8.45
CA LEU A 227 -12.11 13.38 7.66
C LEU A 227 -13.08 13.49 6.48
N LEU A 228 -13.38 12.38 5.80
CA LEU A 228 -14.35 12.34 4.72
C LEU A 228 -15.76 12.71 5.21
N SER A 229 -16.19 12.18 6.34
CA SER A 229 -17.50 12.50 6.92
C SER A 229 -17.59 13.99 7.24
N ARG A 230 -16.53 14.58 7.77
CA ARG A 230 -16.47 16.03 8.01
C ARG A 230 -16.55 16.86 6.72
N ALA A 231 -15.90 16.40 5.66
CA ALA A 231 -15.94 17.12 4.37
C ALA A 231 -17.31 17.01 3.67
N LEU A 232 -18.10 15.99 3.98
CA LEU A 232 -19.42 15.77 3.37
C LEU A 232 -20.57 16.39 4.17
N PHE A 233 -20.45 16.47 5.51
CA PHE A 233 -21.57 16.77 6.41
C PHE A 233 -21.27 17.89 7.42
N GLY A 234 -20.02 18.35 7.53
CA GLY A 234 -19.57 19.43 8.42
C GLY A 234 -19.32 20.70 7.66
#